data_762fcca6ef597c37a7e627e06ae68e8e
#
_entry.id   762fcca6ef597c37a7e627e06ae68e8e
#
_cell.length_a   1.000
_cell.length_b   1.000
_cell.length_c   1.000
_cell.angle_alpha   90.00
_cell.angle_beta   90.00
_cell.angle_gamma   90.00
#
_symmetry.space_group_name_H-M   'P 1'
#
loop_
_entity.id
_entity.type
_entity.pdbx_description
1 polymer ?
#
loop_
_entity_poly.entity_id
_entity_poly.type
_entity_poly.pdbx_seq_one_letter_code
_entity_poly.pdbx_strand_id
1 'polypeptide(L)'
;MKTLKKQIPYILLGATLLLLLGLNIISQDHWLDSDMAAEMIFSRILSEEHHIFSTTNWYYSTEFRVLYTQLIIGPLFRICSNWHVIRTITNLVFYGLMLASYYYFMKPLKVSRGLTVLSSCLLLLPFSETMMTHMQMGNTYMSHVILVLWFFGMYLRLCSGEYHAKRKVSLWIFYVLLAIVCGMSGVRYLLALQCPLVLTSFFYLLGGEEFQSFRGEMTKEHFRSLLSTDRMRYFLYSLVGAFFAVAGYGINVVFISHKYVFQTYGATNFIALYHGVLFDRIQNAVG
;
A
#
# COMPACT_ATOMS: atom_id res chain seq x y z
N MET A 1 -5.47 13.40 -37.79
CA MET A 1 -6.42 13.08 -36.68
C MET A 1 -6.12 11.80 -35.92
N LYS A 2 -5.78 10.64 -36.52
CA LYS A 2 -5.48 9.38 -35.77
C LYS A 2 -4.28 9.49 -34.83
N THR A 3 -3.24 10.24 -35.21
CA THR A 3 -2.02 10.42 -34.37
C THR A 3 -2.30 11.29 -33.14
N LEU A 4 -3.08 12.37 -33.30
CA LEU A 4 -3.44 13.26 -32.19
C LEU A 4 -4.26 12.53 -31.12
N LYS A 5 -5.24 11.70 -31.52
CA LYS A 5 -6.05 10.91 -30.58
C LYS A 5 -5.20 9.96 -29.71
N LYS A 6 -4.08 9.44 -30.22
CA LYS A 6 -3.17 8.60 -29.46
C LYS A 6 -2.32 9.38 -28.44
N GLN A 7 -2.11 10.68 -28.65
CA GLN A 7 -1.30 11.54 -27.79
C GLN A 7 -2.09 12.18 -26.64
N ILE A 8 -3.43 12.28 -26.76
CA ILE A 8 -4.30 12.91 -25.75
C ILE A 8 -4.04 12.40 -24.32
N PRO A 9 -3.98 11.08 -24.05
CA PRO A 9 -3.72 10.59 -22.70
C PRO A 9 -2.39 11.10 -22.11
N TYR A 10 -1.34 11.16 -22.92
CA TYR A 10 -0.01 11.63 -22.49
C TYR A 10 0.01 13.14 -22.23
N ILE A 11 -0.70 13.91 -23.05
CA ILE A 11 -0.85 15.36 -22.85
C ILE A 11 -1.61 15.62 -21.54
N LEU A 12 -2.69 14.88 -21.29
CA LEU A 12 -3.46 14.98 -20.03
C LEU A 12 -2.60 14.61 -18.82
N LEU A 13 -1.82 13.54 -18.90
CA LEU A 13 -0.90 13.18 -17.82
C LEU A 13 0.14 14.26 -17.56
N GLY A 14 0.74 14.81 -18.62
CA GLY A 14 1.67 15.93 -18.52
C GLY A 14 1.03 17.16 -17.86
N ALA A 15 -0.19 17.52 -18.29
CA ALA A 15 -0.94 18.62 -17.70
C ALA A 15 -1.28 18.37 -16.22
N THR A 16 -1.67 17.14 -15.85
CA THR A 16 -1.92 16.75 -14.44
C THR A 16 -0.66 16.90 -13.59
N LEU A 17 0.49 16.44 -14.08
CA LEU A 17 1.76 16.57 -13.35
C LEU A 17 2.20 18.02 -13.21
N LEU A 18 2.03 18.83 -14.26
CA LEU A 18 2.32 20.27 -14.20
C LEU A 18 1.38 20.99 -13.21
N LEU A 19 0.10 20.63 -13.18
CA LEU A 19 -0.85 21.15 -12.19
C LEU A 19 -0.39 20.80 -10.77
N LEU A 20 -0.06 19.55 -10.50
CA LEU A 20 0.41 19.12 -9.18
C LEU A 20 1.72 19.80 -8.78
N LEU A 21 2.65 19.97 -9.72
CA LEU A 21 3.89 20.73 -9.49
C LEU A 21 3.58 22.19 -9.13
N GLY A 22 2.71 22.84 -9.89
CA GLY A 22 2.27 24.21 -9.62
C GLY A 22 1.64 24.37 -8.24
N LEU A 23 0.73 23.44 -7.88
CA LEU A 23 0.11 23.42 -6.54
C LEU A 23 1.14 23.23 -5.43
N ASN A 24 2.13 22.36 -5.62
CA ASN A 24 3.22 22.16 -4.65
C ASN A 24 4.08 23.41 -4.46
N ILE A 25 4.34 24.17 -5.52
CA ILE A 25 5.16 25.39 -5.44
C ILE A 25 4.37 26.56 -4.84
N ILE A 26 3.09 26.70 -5.18
CA ILE A 26 2.32 27.92 -4.87
C ILE A 26 1.54 27.78 -3.55
N SER A 27 0.99 26.59 -3.26
CA SER A 27 -0.01 26.44 -2.21
C SER A 27 0.35 25.43 -1.11
N GLN A 28 1.59 24.91 -1.09
CA GLN A 28 1.99 23.86 -0.15
C GLN A 28 1.79 24.27 1.31
N ASP A 29 2.12 25.50 1.67
CA ASP A 29 2.01 25.99 3.06
C ASP A 29 0.55 26.05 3.53
N HIS A 30 -0.40 26.24 2.60
CA HIS A 30 -1.83 26.22 2.89
C HIS A 30 -2.32 24.82 3.30
N TRP A 31 -1.66 23.76 2.80
CA TRP A 31 -2.01 22.37 3.06
C TRP A 31 -1.22 21.71 4.18
N LEU A 32 -0.30 22.45 4.80
CA LEU A 32 0.52 21.94 5.91
C LEU A 32 -0.35 21.70 7.14
N ASP A 33 -0.49 20.44 7.52
CA ASP A 33 -1.20 20.02 8.73
C ASP A 33 -0.25 19.48 9.81
N SER A 34 -0.79 19.10 10.95
CA SER A 34 -0.04 18.57 12.09
C SER A 34 0.70 17.25 11.76
N ASP A 35 0.11 16.39 10.93
CA ASP A 35 0.71 15.11 10.55
C ASP A 35 1.92 15.34 9.65
N MET A 36 1.81 16.23 8.66
CA MET A 36 2.93 16.61 7.80
C MET A 36 4.06 17.28 8.60
N ALA A 37 3.72 18.16 9.55
CA ALA A 37 4.70 18.80 10.41
C ALA A 37 5.41 17.76 11.30
N ALA A 38 4.67 16.83 11.89
CA ALA A 38 5.22 15.73 12.68
C ALA A 38 6.18 14.86 11.85
N GLU A 39 5.83 14.51 10.60
CA GLU A 39 6.70 13.76 9.69
C GLU A 39 8.00 14.51 9.37
N MET A 40 7.93 15.83 9.16
CA MET A 40 9.12 16.66 8.92
C MET A 40 10.03 16.69 10.14
N ILE A 41 9.47 16.90 11.35
CA ILE A 41 10.23 16.92 12.60
C ILE A 41 10.88 15.55 12.85
N PHE A 42 10.11 14.47 12.74
CA PHE A 42 10.62 13.10 12.89
C PHE A 42 11.77 12.81 11.93
N SER A 43 11.60 13.14 10.65
CA SER A 43 12.62 12.92 9.63
C SER A 43 13.88 13.77 9.86
N ARG A 44 13.71 14.97 10.42
CA ARG A 44 14.83 15.84 10.82
C ARG A 44 15.61 15.23 11.97
N ILE A 45 14.93 14.73 13.01
CA ILE A 45 15.57 14.00 14.13
C ILE A 45 16.35 12.80 13.61
N LEU A 46 15.76 11.98 12.72
CA LEU A 46 16.47 10.86 12.10
C LEU A 46 17.71 11.30 11.33
N SER A 47 17.63 12.43 10.63
CA SER A 47 18.77 12.98 9.90
C SER A 47 19.91 13.43 10.83
N GLU A 48 19.58 14.11 11.93
CA GLU A 48 20.54 14.59 12.94
C GLU A 48 21.19 13.42 13.71
N GLU A 49 20.44 12.36 14.00
CA GLU A 49 20.92 11.14 14.66
C GLU A 49 21.59 10.13 13.69
N HIS A 50 21.67 10.43 12.41
CA HIS A 50 22.16 9.52 11.36
C HIS A 50 21.40 8.17 11.29
N HIS A 51 20.15 8.14 11.71
CA HIS A 51 19.25 7.00 11.59
C HIS A 51 18.47 7.07 10.26
N ILE A 52 17.91 5.92 9.82
CA ILE A 52 17.13 5.83 8.57
C ILE A 52 15.67 5.53 8.85
N PHE A 53 15.38 4.59 9.75
CA PHE A 53 14.02 4.06 9.92
C PHE A 53 13.35 4.53 11.19
N SER A 54 14.09 4.68 12.28
CA SER A 54 13.50 4.86 13.61
C SER A 54 14.50 5.41 14.63
N THR A 55 13.98 6.03 15.69
CA THR A 55 14.71 6.47 16.86
C THR A 55 13.88 6.24 18.12
N THR A 56 14.53 6.06 19.26
CA THR A 56 13.87 6.01 20.58
C THR A 56 13.47 7.39 21.10
N ASN A 57 13.98 8.46 20.49
CA ASN A 57 13.71 9.85 20.85
C ASN A 57 12.44 10.41 20.17
N TRP A 58 11.52 9.52 19.72
CA TRP A 58 10.26 9.88 19.09
C TRP A 58 9.09 9.15 19.73
N TYR A 59 8.01 9.89 19.94
CA TYR A 59 6.73 9.35 20.34
C TYR A 59 5.91 9.02 19.08
N TYR A 60 5.84 7.73 18.75
CA TYR A 60 5.16 7.28 17.53
C TYR A 60 3.64 7.42 17.65
N SER A 61 2.99 7.65 16.53
CA SER A 61 1.54 7.53 16.41
C SER A 61 1.11 6.05 16.59
N THR A 62 -0.04 5.67 16.09
CA THR A 62 -0.57 4.29 16.22
C THR A 62 0.21 3.23 15.44
N GLU A 63 1.09 3.61 14.52
CA GLU A 63 1.76 2.69 13.59
C GLU A 63 3.24 3.00 13.43
N PHE A 64 4.02 1.94 13.33
CA PHE A 64 5.42 2.01 12.92
C PHE A 64 5.51 1.85 11.40
N ARG A 65 5.91 2.90 10.70
CA ARG A 65 5.92 2.93 9.22
C ARG A 65 7.34 2.70 8.72
N VAL A 66 7.62 1.51 8.19
CA VAL A 66 8.96 1.14 7.70
C VAL A 66 9.27 1.80 6.36
N LEU A 67 8.40 1.62 5.37
CA LEU A 67 8.55 2.22 4.03
C LEU A 67 7.61 3.43 3.90
N TYR A 68 8.14 4.60 4.27
CA TYR A 68 7.32 5.80 4.37
C TYR A 68 8.13 7.06 4.02
N THR A 69 7.56 8.25 4.21
CA THR A 69 8.10 9.55 3.80
C THR A 69 9.49 9.85 4.37
N GLN A 70 9.80 9.38 5.59
CA GLN A 70 11.10 9.60 6.23
C GLN A 70 12.29 9.09 5.40
N LEU A 71 12.09 8.08 4.56
CA LEU A 71 13.15 7.54 3.69
C LEU A 71 13.63 8.53 2.62
N ILE A 72 12.80 9.53 2.31
CA ILE A 72 13.12 10.59 1.35
C ILE A 72 13.44 11.88 2.10
N ILE A 73 12.59 12.26 3.06
CA ILE A 73 12.73 13.51 3.81
C ILE A 73 14.01 13.54 4.65
N GLY A 74 14.35 12.44 5.36
CA GLY A 74 15.54 12.37 6.20
C GLY A 74 16.85 12.64 5.43
N PRO A 75 17.15 11.94 4.33
CA PRO A 75 18.30 12.27 3.49
C PRO A 75 18.30 13.69 2.94
N LEU A 76 17.14 14.25 2.59
CA LEU A 76 17.03 15.61 2.09
C LEU A 76 17.40 16.66 3.16
N PHE A 77 17.12 16.41 4.44
CA PHE A 77 17.55 17.30 5.53
C PHE A 77 19.06 17.38 5.70
N ARG A 78 19.83 16.42 5.19
CA ARG A 78 21.32 16.49 5.20
C ARG A 78 21.88 17.49 4.20
N ILE A 79 21.10 17.90 3.20
CA ILE A 79 21.53 18.78 2.10
C ILE A 79 20.72 20.07 2.02
N CYS A 80 19.56 20.14 2.64
CA CYS A 80 18.66 21.30 2.60
C CYS A 80 17.90 21.43 3.91
N SER A 81 17.76 22.65 4.43
CA SER A 81 16.95 22.95 5.64
C SER A 81 15.59 23.55 5.32
N ASN A 82 15.31 23.89 4.06
CA ASN A 82 14.06 24.50 3.65
C ASN A 82 12.95 23.43 3.53
N TRP A 83 11.99 23.50 4.41
CA TRP A 83 10.86 22.54 4.48
C TRP A 83 10.04 22.51 3.19
N HIS A 84 9.76 23.67 2.61
CA HIS A 84 9.01 23.78 1.37
C HIS A 84 9.68 23.02 0.23
N VAL A 85 10.99 23.21 0.05
CA VAL A 85 11.77 22.52 -0.98
C VAL A 85 11.80 21.01 -0.72
N ILE A 86 12.04 20.58 0.52
CA ILE A 86 12.08 19.16 0.90
C ILE A 86 10.74 18.50 0.61
N ARG A 87 9.61 19.12 1.03
CA ARG A 87 8.27 18.58 0.77
C ARG A 87 7.97 18.51 -0.71
N THR A 88 8.24 19.56 -1.47
CA THR A 88 8.04 19.57 -2.92
C THR A 88 8.78 18.42 -3.60
N ILE A 89 10.06 18.22 -3.29
CA ILE A 89 10.85 17.10 -3.84
C ILE A 89 10.24 15.76 -3.41
N THR A 90 9.88 15.61 -2.14
CA THR A 90 9.27 14.39 -1.62
C THR A 90 7.97 14.07 -2.36
N ASN A 91 7.09 15.05 -2.55
CA ASN A 91 5.83 14.87 -3.27
C ASN A 91 6.05 14.44 -4.73
N LEU A 92 7.01 15.06 -5.42
CA LEU A 92 7.34 14.68 -6.80
C LEU A 92 7.89 13.25 -6.89
N VAL A 93 8.73 12.83 -5.94
CA VAL A 93 9.22 11.45 -5.86
C VAL A 93 8.06 10.48 -5.64
N PHE A 94 7.13 10.82 -4.74
CA PHE A 94 5.94 9.98 -4.50
C PHE A 94 5.00 9.91 -5.71
N TYR A 95 4.81 10.98 -6.47
CA TYR A 95 4.06 10.91 -7.74
C TYR A 95 4.74 9.97 -8.73
N GLY A 96 6.07 10.03 -8.84
CA GLY A 96 6.84 9.10 -9.67
C GLY A 96 6.70 7.64 -9.22
N LEU A 97 6.79 7.38 -7.92
CA LEU A 97 6.62 6.05 -7.33
C LEU A 97 5.19 5.52 -7.51
N MET A 98 4.17 6.39 -7.35
CA MET A 98 2.77 6.06 -7.59
C MET A 98 2.55 5.62 -9.05
N LEU A 99 3.04 6.41 -10.01
CA LEU A 99 2.97 6.05 -11.42
C LEU A 99 3.71 4.76 -11.72
N ALA A 100 4.93 4.59 -11.22
CA ALA A 100 5.73 3.37 -11.41
C ALA A 100 5.01 2.13 -10.86
N SER A 101 4.47 2.21 -9.64
CA SER A 101 3.71 1.12 -9.00
C SER A 101 2.43 0.81 -9.77
N TYR A 102 1.73 1.84 -10.24
CA TYR A 102 0.51 1.67 -11.02
C TYR A 102 0.79 1.00 -12.37
N TYR A 103 1.80 1.46 -13.13
CA TYR A 103 2.20 0.81 -14.37
C TYR A 103 2.69 -0.62 -14.13
N TYR A 104 3.41 -0.84 -13.04
CA TYR A 104 3.84 -2.18 -12.65
C TYR A 104 2.64 -3.09 -12.39
N PHE A 105 1.61 -2.62 -11.69
CA PHE A 105 0.36 -3.35 -11.44
C PHE A 105 -0.45 -3.59 -12.72
N MET A 106 -0.61 -2.59 -13.59
CA MET A 106 -1.43 -2.69 -14.80
C MET A 106 -0.86 -3.60 -15.89
N LYS A 107 0.47 -3.79 -15.92
CA LYS A 107 1.13 -4.54 -16.97
C LYS A 107 0.65 -6.00 -17.12
N PRO A 108 0.50 -6.82 -16.07
CA PRO A 108 -0.04 -8.19 -16.19
C PRO A 108 -1.52 -8.24 -16.59
N LEU A 109 -2.28 -7.18 -16.39
CA LEU A 109 -3.68 -7.10 -16.78
C LEU A 109 -3.88 -6.89 -18.29
N LYS A 110 -2.79 -6.67 -19.05
CA LYS A 110 -2.78 -6.51 -20.53
C LYS A 110 -3.70 -5.38 -21.04
N VAL A 111 -3.95 -4.38 -20.19
CA VAL A 111 -4.74 -3.19 -20.55
C VAL A 111 -3.98 -2.34 -21.57
N SER A 112 -4.71 -1.68 -22.48
CA SER A 112 -4.10 -0.81 -23.49
C SER A 112 -3.31 0.34 -22.85
N ARG A 113 -2.16 0.70 -23.45
CA ARG A 113 -1.29 1.77 -22.93
C ARG A 113 -2.04 3.11 -22.78
N GLY A 114 -2.86 3.46 -23.75
CA GLY A 114 -3.63 4.71 -23.71
C GLY A 114 -4.60 4.75 -22.53
N LEU A 115 -5.29 3.64 -22.23
CA LEU A 115 -6.19 3.55 -21.09
C LEU A 115 -5.41 3.57 -19.77
N THR A 116 -4.27 2.88 -19.70
CA THR A 116 -3.40 2.91 -18.52
C THR A 116 -2.90 4.33 -18.20
N VAL A 117 -2.49 5.09 -19.24
CA VAL A 117 -2.08 6.49 -19.06
C VAL A 117 -3.25 7.38 -18.64
N LEU A 118 -4.42 7.21 -19.27
CA LEU A 118 -5.61 8.00 -18.92
C LEU A 118 -6.06 7.73 -17.47
N SER A 119 -6.10 6.47 -17.05
CA SER A 119 -6.47 6.12 -15.68
C SER A 119 -5.43 6.57 -14.65
N SER A 120 -4.14 6.69 -15.02
CA SER A 120 -3.14 7.28 -14.14
C SER A 120 -3.36 8.78 -13.89
N CYS A 121 -3.97 9.52 -14.83
CA CYS A 121 -4.39 10.90 -14.59
C CYS A 121 -5.46 10.94 -13.48
N LEU A 122 -6.47 10.05 -13.55
CA LEU A 122 -7.51 9.96 -12.52
C LEU A 122 -6.94 9.60 -11.15
N LEU A 123 -5.92 8.73 -11.11
CA LEU A 123 -5.24 8.36 -9.86
C LEU A 123 -4.52 9.55 -9.20
N LEU A 124 -4.00 10.48 -9.99
CA LEU A 124 -3.24 11.64 -9.49
C LEU A 124 -4.07 12.90 -9.30
N LEU A 125 -5.23 13.05 -9.98
CA LEU A 125 -6.06 14.25 -9.84
C LEU A 125 -6.66 14.36 -8.44
N PRO A 126 -6.56 15.53 -7.79
CA PRO A 126 -7.19 15.77 -6.49
C PRO A 126 -8.69 15.98 -6.66
N PHE A 127 -9.51 15.00 -6.30
CA PHE A 127 -10.97 15.08 -6.39
C PHE A 127 -11.63 15.67 -5.13
N SER A 128 -10.87 15.78 -4.04
CA SER A 128 -11.36 16.31 -2.77
C SER A 128 -10.23 16.94 -1.99
N GLU A 129 -10.60 17.79 -1.02
CA GLU A 129 -9.67 18.38 -0.05
C GLU A 129 -8.91 17.30 0.72
N THR A 130 -9.60 16.28 1.22
CA THR A 130 -8.99 15.14 1.91
C THR A 130 -7.96 14.42 1.04
N MET A 131 -8.27 14.19 -0.24
CA MET A 131 -7.32 13.58 -1.16
C MET A 131 -6.12 14.50 -1.42
N MET A 132 -6.35 15.80 -1.55
CA MET A 132 -5.27 16.78 -1.70
C MET A 132 -4.35 16.77 -0.49
N THR A 133 -4.88 16.87 0.73
CA THR A 133 -4.10 16.90 1.96
C THR A 133 -3.35 15.59 2.20
N HIS A 134 -4.03 14.46 2.22
CA HIS A 134 -3.44 13.20 2.67
C HIS A 134 -2.76 12.38 1.57
N MET A 135 -3.05 12.64 0.31
CA MET A 135 -2.42 11.92 -0.81
C MET A 135 -1.38 12.79 -1.52
N GLN A 136 -1.78 13.96 -2.06
CA GLN A 136 -0.90 14.74 -2.92
C GLN A 136 0.09 15.61 -2.14
N MET A 137 -0.32 16.24 -1.04
CA MET A 137 0.55 17.14 -0.27
C MET A 137 1.21 16.43 0.92
N GLY A 138 0.44 15.62 1.66
CA GLY A 138 0.92 14.92 2.85
C GLY A 138 1.64 13.62 2.55
N ASN A 139 1.27 12.91 1.48
CA ASN A 139 1.72 11.54 1.19
C ASN A 139 1.40 10.51 2.28
N THR A 140 0.58 10.86 3.27
CA THR A 140 0.27 10.02 4.43
C THR A 140 -0.29 8.66 4.01
N TYR A 141 -1.15 8.63 2.98
CA TYR A 141 -1.69 7.39 2.45
C TYR A 141 -1.11 6.99 1.09
N MET A 142 -0.38 7.86 0.40
CA MET A 142 0.19 7.55 -0.91
C MET A 142 1.19 6.40 -0.84
N SER A 143 2.03 6.35 0.20
CA SER A 143 2.94 5.24 0.44
C SER A 143 2.20 3.90 0.58
N HIS A 144 1.04 3.89 1.25
CA HIS A 144 0.22 2.69 1.39
C HIS A 144 -0.31 2.20 0.05
N VAL A 145 -0.84 3.11 -0.78
CA VAL A 145 -1.35 2.77 -2.12
C VAL A 145 -0.24 2.25 -3.02
N ILE A 146 0.94 2.88 -2.99
CA ILE A 146 2.13 2.43 -3.74
C ILE A 146 2.49 0.98 -3.36
N LEU A 147 2.58 0.67 -2.06
CA LEU A 147 2.93 -0.67 -1.60
C LEU A 147 1.87 -1.71 -1.96
N VAL A 148 0.58 -1.35 -1.85
CA VAL A 148 -0.54 -2.20 -2.27
C VAL A 148 -0.46 -2.52 -3.77
N LEU A 149 -0.24 -1.51 -4.62
CA LEU A 149 -0.11 -1.70 -6.07
C LEU A 149 1.10 -2.57 -6.44
N TRP A 150 2.24 -2.37 -5.77
CA TRP A 150 3.42 -3.20 -5.95
C TRP A 150 3.17 -4.64 -5.54
N PHE A 151 2.54 -4.84 -4.39
CA PHE A 151 2.22 -6.17 -3.88
C PHE A 151 1.29 -6.91 -4.83
N PHE A 152 0.19 -6.30 -5.26
CA PHE A 152 -0.72 -6.88 -6.24
C PHE A 152 -0.03 -7.16 -7.58
N GLY A 153 0.81 -6.22 -8.04
CA GLY A 153 1.59 -6.42 -9.27
C GLY A 153 2.54 -7.61 -9.21
N MET A 154 3.17 -7.87 -8.05
CA MET A 154 4.00 -9.06 -7.85
C MET A 154 3.16 -10.33 -7.74
N TYR A 155 2.08 -10.30 -6.97
CA TYR A 155 1.13 -11.40 -6.84
C TYR A 155 0.61 -11.88 -8.20
N LEU A 156 0.10 -10.98 -9.03
CA LEU A 156 -0.39 -11.32 -10.37
C LEU A 156 0.68 -11.93 -11.26
N ARG A 157 1.93 -11.45 -11.17
CA ARG A 157 3.07 -12.01 -11.91
C ARG A 157 3.44 -13.41 -11.44
N LEU A 158 3.42 -13.66 -10.14
CA LEU A 158 3.64 -14.98 -9.59
C LEU A 158 2.57 -15.97 -10.06
N CYS A 159 1.31 -15.51 -10.10
CA CYS A 159 0.19 -16.33 -10.55
C CYS A 159 0.19 -16.60 -12.05
N SER A 160 0.66 -15.68 -12.90
CA SER A 160 0.66 -15.85 -14.36
C SER A 160 1.56 -16.98 -14.87
N GLY A 161 2.57 -17.38 -14.09
CA GLY A 161 3.49 -18.47 -14.46
C GLY A 161 4.45 -18.14 -15.62
N GLU A 162 4.42 -16.94 -16.18
CA GLU A 162 5.14 -16.53 -17.41
C GLU A 162 6.66 -16.30 -17.22
N TYR A 163 7.24 -16.57 -16.04
CA TYR A 163 8.63 -16.20 -15.74
C TYR A 163 9.59 -17.39 -15.72
N HIS A 164 10.80 -17.20 -16.28
CA HIS A 164 11.92 -18.13 -16.11
C HIS A 164 12.26 -18.35 -14.63
N ALA A 165 12.74 -19.54 -14.29
CA ALA A 165 12.95 -19.97 -12.90
C ALA A 165 13.72 -18.97 -12.04
N LYS A 166 14.85 -18.42 -12.49
CA LYS A 166 15.65 -17.44 -11.73
C LYS A 166 14.88 -16.17 -11.40
N ARG A 167 14.14 -15.63 -12.36
CA ARG A 167 13.32 -14.42 -12.18
C ARG A 167 12.13 -14.67 -11.26
N LYS A 168 11.57 -15.87 -11.30
CA LYS A 168 10.49 -16.30 -10.42
C LYS A 168 10.95 -16.35 -8.95
N VAL A 169 12.15 -16.89 -8.69
CA VAL A 169 12.74 -16.93 -7.34
C VAL A 169 12.96 -15.51 -6.79
N SER A 170 13.57 -14.61 -7.58
CA SER A 170 13.74 -13.21 -7.18
C SER A 170 12.40 -12.55 -6.86
N LEU A 171 11.38 -12.76 -7.69
CA LEU A 171 10.05 -12.20 -7.46
C LEU A 171 9.41 -12.73 -6.17
N TRP A 172 9.59 -14.02 -5.84
CA TRP A 172 9.16 -14.62 -4.59
C TRP A 172 9.85 -14.00 -3.38
N ILE A 173 11.17 -13.79 -3.45
CA ILE A 173 11.91 -13.16 -2.36
C ILE A 173 11.36 -11.75 -2.10
N PHE A 174 11.20 -10.94 -3.15
CA PHE A 174 10.66 -9.59 -3.00
C PHE A 174 9.21 -9.58 -2.49
N TYR A 175 8.37 -10.52 -2.95
CA TYR A 175 6.99 -10.67 -2.51
C TYR A 175 6.90 -10.96 -1.00
N VAL A 176 7.70 -11.93 -0.53
CA VAL A 176 7.78 -12.30 0.89
C VAL A 176 8.34 -11.17 1.74
N LEU A 177 9.44 -10.53 1.31
CA LEU A 177 10.02 -9.39 2.02
C LEU A 177 9.03 -8.23 2.13
N LEU A 178 8.32 -7.92 1.06
CA LEU A 178 7.32 -6.86 1.08
C LEU A 178 6.14 -7.22 1.98
N ALA A 179 5.70 -8.48 2.01
CA ALA A 179 4.65 -8.94 2.93
C ALA A 179 5.08 -8.75 4.40
N ILE A 180 6.31 -9.15 4.75
CA ILE A 180 6.86 -8.95 6.10
C ILE A 180 6.89 -7.47 6.46
N VAL A 181 7.43 -6.61 5.59
CA VAL A 181 7.54 -5.16 5.82
C VAL A 181 6.17 -4.51 5.96
N CYS A 182 5.19 -4.91 5.15
CA CYS A 182 3.80 -4.45 5.29
C CYS A 182 3.23 -4.84 6.65
N GLY A 183 3.45 -6.08 7.10
CA GLY A 183 3.02 -6.54 8.43
C GLY A 183 3.72 -5.79 9.57
N MET A 184 5.03 -5.57 9.48
CA MET A 184 5.79 -4.77 10.46
C MET A 184 5.27 -3.34 10.59
N SER A 185 4.64 -2.81 9.55
CA SER A 185 4.04 -1.46 9.55
C SER A 185 2.68 -1.39 10.26
N GLY A 186 2.18 -2.49 10.83
CA GLY A 186 0.96 -2.54 11.63
C GLY A 186 -0.18 -3.34 10.98
N VAL A 187 -1.33 -3.35 11.65
CA VAL A 187 -2.49 -4.17 11.28
C VAL A 187 -3.19 -3.71 9.98
N ARG A 188 -2.97 -2.47 9.56
CA ARG A 188 -3.67 -1.85 8.42
C ARG A 188 -3.51 -2.66 7.13
N TYR A 189 -2.30 -3.11 6.82
CA TYR A 189 -2.07 -3.92 5.62
C TYR A 189 -2.65 -5.33 5.71
N LEU A 190 -2.78 -5.88 6.91
CA LEU A 190 -3.47 -7.17 7.10
C LEU A 190 -4.95 -7.04 6.73
N LEU A 191 -5.61 -5.97 7.20
CA LEU A 191 -7.03 -5.73 6.97
C LEU A 191 -7.32 -5.19 5.56
N ALA A 192 -6.54 -4.24 5.06
CA ALA A 192 -6.82 -3.55 3.80
C ALA A 192 -6.23 -4.25 2.56
N LEU A 193 -5.23 -5.12 2.72
CA LEU A 193 -4.56 -5.82 1.61
C LEU A 193 -4.71 -7.34 1.71
N GLN A 194 -4.25 -7.96 2.81
CA GLN A 194 -4.15 -9.41 2.88
C GLN A 194 -5.52 -10.08 3.04
N CYS A 195 -6.35 -9.58 3.92
CA CYS A 195 -7.68 -10.14 4.15
C CYS A 195 -8.56 -10.11 2.90
N PRO A 196 -8.75 -8.98 2.19
CA PRO A 196 -9.49 -8.95 0.94
C PRO A 196 -8.87 -9.85 -0.15
N LEU A 197 -7.53 -9.93 -0.24
CA LEU A 197 -6.84 -10.76 -1.23
C LEU A 197 -7.12 -12.25 -0.98
N VAL A 198 -7.00 -12.71 0.28
CA VAL A 198 -7.28 -14.10 0.66
C VAL A 198 -8.76 -14.43 0.43
N LEU A 199 -9.67 -13.56 0.86
CA LEU A 199 -11.12 -13.77 0.66
C LEU A 199 -11.48 -13.83 -0.82
N THR A 200 -10.98 -12.89 -1.63
CA THR A 200 -11.27 -12.87 -3.07
C THR A 200 -10.72 -14.11 -3.76
N SER A 201 -9.49 -14.52 -3.46
CA SER A 201 -8.90 -15.71 -4.06
C SER A 201 -9.58 -17.00 -3.59
N PHE A 202 -10.07 -17.04 -2.35
CA PHE A 202 -10.88 -18.13 -1.83
C PHE A 202 -12.23 -18.24 -2.55
N PHE A 203 -12.98 -17.15 -2.69
CA PHE A 203 -14.24 -17.17 -3.45
C PHE A 203 -14.01 -17.50 -4.93
N TYR A 204 -12.89 -17.05 -5.51
CA TYR A 204 -12.50 -17.44 -6.86
C TYR A 204 -12.24 -18.94 -6.98
N LEU A 205 -11.62 -19.56 -5.97
CA LEU A 205 -11.42 -21.00 -5.89
C LEU A 205 -12.77 -21.74 -5.80
N LEU A 206 -13.67 -21.31 -4.91
CA LEU A 206 -15.00 -21.93 -4.73
C LEU A 206 -15.89 -21.87 -5.98
N GLY A 207 -15.75 -20.83 -6.79
CA GLY A 207 -16.47 -20.66 -8.06
C GLY A 207 -15.94 -21.53 -9.21
N GLY A 208 -14.93 -22.41 -8.99
CA GLY A 208 -14.39 -23.31 -9.99
C GLY A 208 -15.25 -24.56 -10.20
N GLU A 209 -15.37 -24.99 -11.45
CA GLU A 209 -16.07 -26.24 -11.79
C GLU A 209 -15.44 -27.44 -11.08
N GLU A 210 -14.11 -27.42 -10.96
CA GLU A 210 -13.35 -28.46 -10.25
C GLU A 210 -13.70 -28.51 -8.76
N PHE A 211 -14.05 -27.38 -8.15
CA PHE A 211 -14.48 -27.32 -6.76
C PHE A 211 -15.97 -27.71 -6.63
N GLN A 212 -16.80 -27.31 -7.59
CA GLN A 212 -18.24 -27.62 -7.59
C GLN A 212 -18.51 -29.10 -7.85
N SER A 213 -17.66 -29.78 -8.62
CA SER A 213 -17.75 -31.25 -8.83
C SER A 213 -17.45 -32.04 -7.53
N PHE A 214 -16.98 -31.35 -6.50
CA PHE A 214 -16.59 -31.89 -5.20
C PHE A 214 -17.74 -32.29 -4.26
N ARG A 215 -18.99 -32.31 -4.71
CA ARG A 215 -20.14 -32.73 -3.90
C ARG A 215 -20.19 -34.22 -3.55
N GLY A 216 -19.16 -34.98 -3.92
CA GLY A 216 -18.94 -36.39 -3.60
C GLY A 216 -17.73 -36.63 -2.69
N GLU A 217 -17.35 -37.88 -2.48
CA GLU A 217 -16.20 -38.25 -1.64
C GLU A 217 -14.87 -37.71 -2.18
N MET A 218 -14.11 -37.07 -1.29
CA MET A 218 -12.79 -36.48 -1.61
C MET A 218 -11.73 -37.58 -1.79
N THR A 219 -11.48 -38.00 -3.04
CA THR A 219 -10.40 -38.93 -3.35
C THR A 219 -9.05 -38.18 -3.42
N LYS A 220 -7.93 -38.91 -3.18
CA LYS A 220 -6.58 -38.33 -3.31
C LYS A 220 -6.30 -37.78 -4.71
N GLU A 221 -6.90 -38.35 -5.73
CA GLU A 221 -6.76 -37.91 -7.13
C GLU A 221 -7.46 -36.58 -7.38
N HIS A 222 -8.67 -36.41 -6.89
CA HIS A 222 -9.39 -35.14 -6.94
C HIS A 222 -8.64 -34.02 -6.22
N PHE A 223 -8.10 -34.28 -5.03
CA PHE A 223 -7.29 -33.29 -4.31
C PHE A 223 -6.03 -32.92 -5.09
N ARG A 224 -5.35 -33.87 -5.74
CA ARG A 224 -4.18 -33.62 -6.58
C ARG A 224 -4.52 -32.80 -7.83
N SER A 225 -5.65 -33.07 -8.46
CA SER A 225 -6.13 -32.28 -9.60
C SER A 225 -6.45 -30.83 -9.20
N LEU A 226 -7.13 -30.64 -8.07
CA LEU A 226 -7.44 -29.31 -7.53
C LEU A 226 -6.16 -28.51 -7.24
N LEU A 227 -5.14 -29.12 -6.64
CA LEU A 227 -3.84 -28.48 -6.37
C LEU A 227 -3.11 -28.01 -7.64
N SER A 228 -3.38 -28.64 -8.78
CA SER A 228 -2.76 -28.26 -10.06
C SER A 228 -3.48 -27.10 -10.78
N THR A 229 -4.65 -26.69 -10.29
CA THR A 229 -5.44 -25.61 -10.92
C THR A 229 -4.82 -24.23 -10.71
N ASP A 230 -5.03 -23.35 -11.67
CA ASP A 230 -4.62 -21.94 -11.53
C ASP A 230 -5.33 -21.27 -10.36
N ARG A 231 -6.60 -21.60 -10.11
CA ARG A 231 -7.40 -21.05 -8.99
C ARG A 231 -6.80 -21.38 -7.63
N MET A 232 -6.37 -22.64 -7.44
CA MET A 232 -5.67 -23.05 -6.22
C MET A 232 -4.33 -22.32 -6.07
N ARG A 233 -3.60 -22.12 -7.16
CA ARG A 233 -2.35 -21.33 -7.14
C ARG A 233 -2.58 -19.89 -6.68
N TYR A 234 -3.62 -19.23 -7.15
CA TYR A 234 -4.00 -17.89 -6.67
C TYR A 234 -4.28 -17.90 -5.16
N PHE A 235 -5.06 -18.85 -4.70
CA PHE A 235 -5.39 -18.96 -3.27
C PHE A 235 -4.15 -19.25 -2.42
N LEU A 236 -3.32 -20.25 -2.79
CA LEU A 236 -2.11 -20.57 -2.03
C LEU A 236 -1.12 -19.41 -1.95
N TYR A 237 -0.94 -18.66 -3.03
CA TYR A 237 -0.03 -17.52 -3.04
C TYR A 237 -0.56 -16.35 -2.20
N SER A 238 -1.87 -16.16 -2.12
CA SER A 238 -2.46 -15.20 -1.19
C SER A 238 -2.25 -15.61 0.26
N LEU A 239 -2.39 -16.91 0.58
CA LEU A 239 -2.10 -17.44 1.92
C LEU A 239 -0.64 -17.25 2.33
N VAL A 240 0.30 -17.49 1.39
CA VAL A 240 1.73 -17.24 1.65
C VAL A 240 1.97 -15.76 1.97
N GLY A 241 1.39 -14.84 1.19
CA GLY A 241 1.49 -13.41 1.47
C GLY A 241 0.92 -13.04 2.84
N ALA A 242 -0.27 -13.55 3.17
CA ALA A 242 -0.92 -13.33 4.46
C ALA A 242 -0.08 -13.91 5.63
N PHE A 243 0.44 -15.11 5.49
CA PHE A 243 1.30 -15.74 6.51
C PHE A 243 2.52 -14.88 6.83
N PHE A 244 3.25 -14.42 5.82
CA PHE A 244 4.43 -13.58 6.04
C PHE A 244 4.08 -12.17 6.52
N ALA A 245 2.93 -11.63 6.14
CA ALA A 245 2.45 -10.37 6.70
C ALA A 245 2.07 -10.52 8.19
N VAL A 246 1.43 -11.63 8.57
CA VAL A 246 1.16 -11.95 9.99
C VAL A 246 2.46 -12.13 10.77
N ALA A 247 3.46 -12.81 10.19
CA ALA A 247 4.78 -12.93 10.80
C ALA A 247 5.44 -11.55 11.01
N GLY A 248 5.36 -10.65 10.02
CA GLY A 248 5.82 -9.27 10.13
C GLY A 248 5.06 -8.50 11.23
N TYR A 249 3.76 -8.67 11.34
CA TYR A 249 2.98 -8.09 12.44
C TYR A 249 3.39 -8.67 13.80
N GLY A 250 3.69 -9.96 13.88
CA GLY A 250 4.27 -10.57 15.07
C GLY A 250 5.59 -9.91 15.50
N ILE A 251 6.48 -9.59 14.54
CA ILE A 251 7.70 -8.82 14.80
C ILE A 251 7.35 -7.42 15.36
N ASN A 252 6.34 -6.77 14.80
CA ASN A 252 5.88 -5.47 15.31
C ASN A 252 5.43 -5.59 16.77
N VAL A 253 4.56 -6.52 17.09
CA VAL A 253 3.99 -6.70 18.45
C VAL A 253 5.05 -7.12 19.46
N VAL A 254 5.96 -8.04 19.09
CA VAL A 254 6.92 -8.63 20.05
C VAL A 254 8.15 -7.74 20.24
N PHE A 255 8.65 -7.09 19.19
CA PHE A 255 9.91 -6.35 19.25
C PHE A 255 9.72 -4.84 19.14
N ILE A 256 8.97 -4.36 18.11
CA ILE A 256 8.88 -2.94 17.82
C ILE A 256 8.08 -2.22 18.90
N SER A 257 6.91 -2.76 19.27
CA SER A 257 6.04 -2.16 20.29
C SER A 257 6.67 -2.09 21.68
N HIS A 258 7.64 -2.96 21.99
CA HIS A 258 8.36 -2.93 23.26
C HIS A 258 9.59 -2.00 23.24
N LYS A 259 10.12 -1.71 22.04
CA LYS A 259 11.30 -0.87 21.89
C LYS A 259 10.97 0.61 21.82
N TYR A 260 9.81 0.96 21.26
CA TYR A 260 9.40 2.33 20.99
C TYR A 260 8.12 2.70 21.74
N VAL A 261 7.94 3.98 22.03
CA VAL A 261 6.74 4.49 22.70
C VAL A 261 5.71 4.87 21.65
N PHE A 262 4.51 4.32 21.76
CA PHE A 262 3.39 4.56 20.85
C PHE A 262 2.24 5.28 21.52
N GLN A 263 1.55 6.13 20.78
CA GLN A 263 0.29 6.71 21.20
C GLN A 263 -0.78 5.63 21.28
N THR A 264 -1.28 5.39 22.49
CA THR A 264 -2.43 4.51 22.69
C THR A 264 -3.70 5.34 22.65
N TYR A 265 -4.49 5.22 21.58
CA TYR A 265 -5.86 5.73 21.60
C TYR A 265 -6.68 4.80 22.49
N GLY A 266 -7.06 5.26 23.68
CA GLY A 266 -7.85 4.48 24.64
C GLY A 266 -9.24 4.02 24.14
N ALA A 267 -9.64 4.46 22.96
CA ALA A 267 -10.92 4.14 22.34
C ALA A 267 -10.88 3.03 21.28
N THR A 268 -9.72 2.54 20.89
CA THR A 268 -9.60 1.39 19.97
C THR A 268 -9.68 0.06 20.71
N ASN A 269 -10.48 -0.01 21.73
CA ASN A 269 -10.75 -1.26 22.40
C ASN A 269 -11.75 -2.04 21.52
N PHE A 270 -11.25 -3.02 20.74
CA PHE A 270 -12.07 -4.13 20.27
C PHE A 270 -12.85 -4.80 21.41
N ILE A 271 -12.38 -4.67 22.64
CA ILE A 271 -13.07 -5.02 23.87
C ILE A 271 -14.40 -4.26 24.04
N ALA A 272 -14.51 -3.03 23.58
CA ALA A 272 -15.77 -2.28 23.60
C ALA A 272 -16.84 -2.87 22.65
N LEU A 273 -16.44 -3.56 21.58
CA LEU A 273 -17.30 -4.38 20.75
C LEU A 273 -17.81 -5.62 21.48
N TYR A 274 -16.99 -6.20 22.34
CA TYR A 274 -17.30 -7.40 23.09
C TYR A 274 -18.31 -7.16 24.25
N HIS A 275 -18.46 -5.92 24.73
CA HIS A 275 -19.36 -5.57 25.84
C HIS A 275 -20.70 -4.93 25.42
N GLY A 276 -21.16 -5.20 24.21
CA GLY A 276 -22.48 -4.73 23.76
C GLY A 276 -22.55 -3.27 23.33
N VAL A 277 -21.49 -2.49 23.54
CA VAL A 277 -21.45 -1.05 23.19
C VAL A 277 -21.65 -0.80 21.68
N LEU A 278 -21.37 -1.77 20.82
CA LEU A 278 -21.65 -1.66 19.39
C LEU A 278 -23.17 -1.68 19.14
N PHE A 279 -23.90 -2.57 19.79
CA PHE A 279 -25.36 -2.68 19.66
C PHE A 279 -26.04 -1.41 20.15
N ASP A 280 -25.62 -0.87 21.31
CA ASP A 280 -26.14 0.38 21.86
C ASP A 280 -25.87 1.57 20.93
N ARG A 281 -24.68 1.64 20.31
CA ARG A 281 -24.33 2.68 19.34
C ARG A 281 -25.08 2.56 18.01
N ILE A 282 -25.29 1.34 17.52
CA ILE A 282 -26.13 1.10 16.34
C ILE A 282 -27.59 1.48 16.64
N GLN A 283 -28.12 1.10 17.79
CA GLN A 283 -29.49 1.42 18.20
C GLN A 283 -29.71 2.93 18.34
N ASN A 284 -28.72 3.65 18.91
CA ASN A 284 -28.73 5.12 19.03
C ASN A 284 -28.47 5.87 17.72
N ALA A 285 -27.95 5.22 16.69
CA ALA A 285 -27.70 5.81 15.38
C ALA A 285 -28.87 5.60 14.39
N VAL A 286 -29.76 4.64 14.68
CA VAL A 286 -30.91 4.26 13.83
C VAL A 286 -32.23 4.75 14.43
N GLY A 287 -32.28 5.17 15.69
CA GLY A 287 -33.40 5.81 16.37
C GLY A 287 -33.31 7.33 16.32
#